data_4b66e8209bd3e62ba42e6dba6dec3d33
#
_entry.id   4b66e8209bd3e62ba42e6dba6dec3d33
#
_cell.length_a   1.000
_cell.length_b   1.000
_cell.length_c   1.000
_cell.angle_alpha   90.00
_cell.angle_beta   90.00
_cell.angle_gamma   90.00
#
_symmetry.space_group_name_H-M   'P 1'
#
loop_
_entity.id
_entity.type
_entity.pdbx_description
1 polymer ?
#
loop_
_entity_poly.entity_id
_entity_poly.type
_entity_poly.pdbx_seq_one_letter_code
_entity_poly.pdbx_strand_id
1 'polypeptide(L)'
;MAQKPSIPKGTRDFGPVETARRNYIFSTIREVFDLYGFSPIETPSIENLSTLMGKYGEEGDKLLFKILNSGEWLKDLEGENFTASDSAKLTSKVSEKGLRYDLTVPFARFVVQHRNDLTLPFKRYQIQPVWRADRPQKGRYREFYQCDADIVGSDSLVNEIELIQMIDSVFEKLGIRVVIKLNNRKVLAGIAEIIGEPERLTDITVAIDKIDKIGIDNVKADLSQRGLSQDAIEKLVPVLDIKGTPEERLNELKSLLATSETGLLGIAELETLISA
;
A
#
# COMPACT_ATOMS: atom_id res chain seq x y z
N MET A 1 -17.96 39.86 -11.79
CA MET A 1 -18.87 38.80 -11.37
C MET A 1 -18.24 38.09 -10.16
N ALA A 2 -18.97 37.89 -9.09
CA ALA A 2 -18.46 37.14 -7.93
C ALA A 2 -18.24 35.68 -8.34
N GLN A 3 -17.06 35.16 -8.04
CA GLN A 3 -16.74 33.76 -8.32
C GLN A 3 -17.61 32.86 -7.43
N LYS A 4 -18.27 31.86 -8.01
CA LYS A 4 -19.06 30.90 -7.20
C LYS A 4 -18.12 30.13 -6.28
N PRO A 5 -18.45 29.94 -4.99
CA PRO A 5 -17.68 29.10 -4.09
C PRO A 5 -17.52 27.69 -4.68
N SER A 6 -16.34 27.14 -4.58
CA SER A 6 -16.04 25.77 -5.04
C SER A 6 -15.01 25.12 -4.13
N ILE A 7 -15.02 23.81 -4.06
CA ILE A 7 -14.01 23.01 -3.36
C ILE A 7 -12.89 22.60 -4.32
N PRO A 8 -11.69 22.29 -3.83
CA PRO A 8 -10.61 21.79 -4.65
C PRO A 8 -10.99 20.50 -5.39
N LYS A 9 -10.52 20.35 -6.63
CA LYS A 9 -10.80 19.16 -7.44
C LYS A 9 -10.25 17.91 -6.77
N GLY A 10 -11.11 16.89 -6.61
CA GLY A 10 -10.74 15.63 -5.97
C GLY A 10 -10.94 15.61 -4.45
N THR A 11 -11.52 16.64 -3.90
CA THR A 11 -12.03 16.66 -2.51
C THR A 11 -13.57 16.67 -2.52
N ARG A 12 -14.20 16.49 -1.37
CA ARG A 12 -15.64 16.60 -1.23
C ARG A 12 -16.05 17.00 0.18
N ASP A 13 -17.20 17.65 0.28
CA ASP A 13 -17.90 17.85 1.54
C ASP A 13 -18.69 16.60 1.92
N PHE A 14 -18.94 16.43 3.21
CA PHE A 14 -19.80 15.38 3.76
C PHE A 14 -20.94 16.06 4.53
N GLY A 15 -22.17 15.87 4.07
CA GLY A 15 -23.36 16.34 4.79
C GLY A 15 -23.60 15.54 6.09
N PRO A 16 -24.58 15.95 6.90
CA PRO A 16 -24.84 15.33 8.22
C PRO A 16 -25.08 13.82 8.13
N VAL A 17 -25.85 13.35 7.16
CA VAL A 17 -26.18 11.93 6.96
C VAL A 17 -24.94 11.13 6.55
N GLU A 18 -24.16 11.65 5.63
CA GLU A 18 -22.92 11.00 5.17
C GLU A 18 -21.87 10.94 6.28
N THR A 19 -21.77 12.01 7.06
CA THR A 19 -20.88 12.07 8.24
C THR A 19 -21.32 11.06 9.30
N ALA A 20 -22.61 10.92 9.58
CA ALA A 20 -23.12 9.91 10.51
C ALA A 20 -22.80 8.48 10.04
N ARG A 21 -23.00 8.18 8.75
CA ARG A 21 -22.65 6.87 8.16
C ARG A 21 -21.14 6.58 8.26
N ARG A 22 -20.31 7.57 7.98
CA ARG A 22 -18.86 7.45 8.08
C ARG A 22 -18.41 7.21 9.53
N ASN A 23 -19.01 7.93 10.49
CA ASN A 23 -18.71 7.74 11.90
C ASN A 23 -19.12 6.34 12.39
N TYR A 24 -20.26 5.81 11.91
CA TYR A 24 -20.64 4.42 12.17
C TYR A 24 -19.57 3.42 11.71
N ILE A 25 -19.08 3.59 10.46
CA ILE A 25 -17.99 2.73 9.93
C ILE A 25 -16.74 2.84 10.81
N PHE A 26 -16.32 4.07 11.15
CA PHE A 26 -15.12 4.27 11.96
C PHE A 26 -15.27 3.71 13.38
N SER A 27 -16.44 3.84 13.99
CA SER A 27 -16.72 3.26 15.31
C SER A 27 -16.64 1.75 15.27
N THR A 28 -17.26 1.12 14.27
CA THR A 28 -17.20 -0.35 14.07
C THR A 28 -15.77 -0.84 13.90
N ILE A 29 -14.95 -0.14 13.11
CA ILE A 29 -13.54 -0.50 12.92
C ILE A 29 -12.75 -0.35 14.23
N ARG A 30 -12.93 0.76 14.96
CA ARG A 30 -12.26 0.97 16.26
C ARG A 30 -12.59 -0.10 17.27
N GLU A 31 -13.88 -0.46 17.41
CA GLU A 31 -14.31 -1.51 18.32
C GLU A 31 -13.59 -2.84 18.04
N VAL A 32 -13.41 -3.20 16.77
CA VAL A 32 -12.68 -4.41 16.39
C VAL A 32 -11.19 -4.26 16.71
N PHE A 33 -10.56 -3.14 16.35
CA PHE A 33 -9.15 -2.89 16.64
C PHE A 33 -8.85 -2.96 18.14
N ASP A 34 -9.71 -2.34 18.97
CA ASP A 34 -9.59 -2.37 20.43
C ASP A 34 -9.74 -3.81 20.97
N LEU A 35 -10.67 -4.62 20.40
CA LEU A 35 -10.88 -6.03 20.78
C LEU A 35 -9.61 -6.87 20.54
N TYR A 36 -8.87 -6.61 19.47
CA TYR A 36 -7.61 -7.29 19.14
C TYR A 36 -6.38 -6.68 19.86
N GLY A 37 -6.59 -5.73 20.77
CA GLY A 37 -5.54 -5.12 21.59
C GLY A 37 -4.68 -4.10 20.85
N PHE A 38 -5.17 -3.51 19.77
CA PHE A 38 -4.49 -2.41 19.08
C PHE A 38 -4.74 -1.09 19.81
N SER A 39 -3.69 -0.30 19.98
CA SER A 39 -3.76 1.02 20.61
C SER A 39 -3.90 2.13 19.58
N PRO A 40 -4.78 3.12 19.79
CA PRO A 40 -4.90 4.26 18.87
C PRO A 40 -3.67 5.17 18.95
N ILE A 41 -3.19 5.63 17.80
CA ILE A 41 -2.25 6.72 17.71
C ILE A 41 -2.71 7.75 16.67
N GLU A 42 -2.19 8.96 16.79
CA GLU A 42 -2.34 10.00 15.76
C GLU A 42 -0.98 10.61 15.43
N THR A 43 -0.77 10.93 14.18
CA THR A 43 0.40 11.65 13.68
C THR A 43 -0.03 12.94 12.99
N PRO A 44 0.83 13.96 12.90
CA PRO A 44 0.51 15.19 12.20
C PRO A 44 0.12 14.95 10.73
N SER A 45 -0.80 15.76 10.21
CA SER A 45 -1.16 15.76 8.79
C SER A 45 -0.01 16.26 7.90
N ILE A 46 0.86 17.08 8.48
CA ILE A 46 2.03 17.68 7.83
C ILE A 46 3.27 16.98 8.33
N GLU A 47 4.08 16.50 7.41
CA GLU A 47 5.38 15.88 7.68
C GLU A 47 6.50 16.67 6.99
N ASN A 48 7.73 16.52 7.49
CA ASN A 48 8.89 17.03 6.77
C ASN A 48 9.01 16.36 5.41
N LEU A 49 9.23 17.13 4.37
CA LEU A 49 9.32 16.60 3.02
C LEU A 49 10.48 15.59 2.87
N SER A 50 11.57 15.77 3.61
CA SER A 50 12.69 14.83 3.71
C SER A 50 12.29 13.45 4.30
N THR A 51 11.24 13.40 5.12
CA THR A 51 10.68 12.14 5.64
C THR A 51 9.84 11.42 4.57
N LEU A 52 9.13 12.17 3.75
CA LEU A 52 8.21 11.63 2.74
C LEU A 52 8.91 11.22 1.44
N MET A 53 9.85 12.05 0.96
CA MET A 53 10.53 11.85 -0.34
C MET A 53 11.38 10.57 -0.36
N GLY A 54 11.37 9.89 -1.52
CA GLY A 54 12.15 8.67 -1.75
C GLY A 54 11.57 7.41 -1.09
N LYS A 55 10.39 7.49 -0.49
CA LYS A 55 9.74 6.34 0.17
C LYS A 55 8.70 5.63 -0.72
N TYR A 56 8.17 6.32 -1.69
CA TYR A 56 7.07 5.87 -2.53
C TYR A 56 7.47 5.60 -3.98
N GLY A 57 8.76 5.62 -4.30
CA GLY A 57 9.29 5.58 -5.66
C GLY A 57 9.02 6.88 -6.43
N GLU A 58 9.56 6.98 -7.64
CA GLU A 58 9.47 8.22 -8.44
C GLU A 58 8.02 8.64 -8.76
N GLU A 59 7.13 7.68 -9.01
CA GLU A 59 5.72 7.96 -9.27
C GLU A 59 5.01 8.47 -8.01
N GLY A 60 5.23 7.84 -6.87
CA GLY A 60 4.64 8.24 -5.60
C GLY A 60 5.13 9.63 -5.16
N ASP A 61 6.39 9.93 -5.33
CA ASP A 61 6.97 11.25 -5.00
C ASP A 61 6.34 12.39 -5.81
N LYS A 62 5.89 12.11 -7.05
CA LYS A 62 5.13 13.07 -7.88
C LYS A 62 3.72 13.34 -7.35
N LEU A 63 3.17 12.40 -6.58
CA LEU A 63 1.83 12.49 -6.01
C LEU A 63 1.79 13.14 -4.61
N LEU A 64 2.94 13.51 -4.04
CA LEU A 64 3.01 14.22 -2.79
C LEU A 64 2.53 15.67 -2.94
N PHE A 65 1.58 16.08 -2.09
CA PHE A 65 1.24 17.49 -1.94
C PHE A 65 2.33 18.21 -1.15
N LYS A 66 2.99 19.14 -1.80
CA LYS A 66 4.06 19.96 -1.23
C LYS A 66 3.47 21.28 -0.71
N ILE A 67 3.93 21.73 0.46
CA ILE A 67 3.44 22.95 1.11
C ILE A 67 4.52 24.01 0.96
N LEU A 68 4.19 25.13 0.33
CA LEU A 68 5.10 26.28 0.24
C LEU A 68 5.47 26.78 1.63
N ASN A 69 6.72 27.15 1.80
CA ASN A 69 7.19 27.76 3.04
C ASN A 69 6.40 29.05 3.33
N SER A 70 6.14 29.31 4.60
CA SER A 70 5.43 30.54 5.02
C SER A 70 6.34 31.76 4.93
N GLY A 71 5.76 32.95 4.76
CA GLY A 71 6.49 34.21 4.69
C GLY A 71 7.08 34.49 3.31
N GLU A 72 8.26 35.06 3.26
CA GLU A 72 8.96 35.45 2.02
C GLU A 72 9.71 34.27 1.39
N TRP A 73 8.99 33.26 0.97
CA TRP A 73 9.51 31.99 0.43
C TRP A 73 10.33 32.13 -0.87
N LEU A 74 10.28 33.31 -1.53
CA LEU A 74 11.12 33.66 -2.70
C LEU A 74 12.50 34.19 -2.29
N LYS A 75 12.71 34.55 -1.04
CA LYS A 75 13.97 35.20 -0.58
C LYS A 75 15.19 34.34 -0.88
N ASP A 76 15.08 33.02 -0.70
CA ASP A 76 16.18 32.08 -0.94
C ASP A 76 16.41 31.78 -2.44
N LEU A 77 15.63 32.41 -3.32
CA LEU A 77 15.71 32.25 -4.77
C LEU A 77 16.25 33.52 -5.48
N GLU A 78 16.55 34.58 -4.73
CA GLU A 78 17.06 35.81 -5.31
C GLU A 78 18.36 35.57 -6.10
N GLY A 79 18.38 36.03 -7.36
CA GLY A 79 19.52 35.87 -8.25
C GLY A 79 19.64 34.51 -8.94
N GLU A 80 18.70 33.58 -8.72
CA GLU A 80 18.69 32.30 -9.41
C GLU A 80 17.69 32.27 -10.59
N ASN A 81 18.11 31.69 -11.71
CA ASN A 81 17.24 31.45 -12.86
C ASN A 81 16.80 29.97 -12.84
N PHE A 82 15.49 29.72 -12.91
CA PHE A 82 14.91 28.40 -12.95
C PHE A 82 14.20 28.14 -14.29
N THR A 83 14.32 26.90 -14.75
CA THR A 83 13.57 26.37 -15.90
C THR A 83 12.56 25.33 -15.42
N ALA A 84 11.68 24.88 -16.30
CA ALA A 84 10.71 23.82 -15.97
C ALA A 84 11.37 22.50 -15.53
N SER A 85 12.60 22.23 -15.98
CA SER A 85 13.39 21.05 -15.57
C SER A 85 13.94 21.12 -14.15
N ASP A 86 13.99 22.32 -13.54
CA ASP A 86 14.54 22.51 -12.20
C ASP A 86 13.52 22.32 -11.07
N SER A 87 12.33 21.78 -11.36
CA SER A 87 11.23 21.66 -10.39
C SER A 87 11.61 20.92 -9.10
N ALA A 88 12.42 19.86 -9.19
CA ALA A 88 12.87 19.12 -8.03
C ALA A 88 13.85 19.95 -7.15
N LYS A 89 14.78 20.65 -7.80
CA LYS A 89 15.75 21.54 -7.13
C LYS A 89 15.05 22.73 -6.49
N LEU A 90 14.08 23.34 -7.19
CA LEU A 90 13.27 24.42 -6.67
C LEU A 90 12.42 23.97 -5.47
N THR A 91 11.81 22.78 -5.55
CA THR A 91 10.99 22.24 -4.47
C THR A 91 11.74 22.21 -3.14
N SER A 92 12.99 21.75 -3.11
CA SER A 92 13.78 21.66 -1.89
C SER A 92 14.07 23.01 -1.22
N LYS A 93 13.99 24.10 -2.00
CA LYS A 93 14.22 25.48 -1.51
C LYS A 93 12.95 26.15 -0.99
N VAL A 94 11.81 25.87 -1.63
CA VAL A 94 10.54 26.56 -1.36
C VAL A 94 9.54 25.75 -0.55
N SER A 95 9.83 24.47 -0.28
CA SER A 95 8.92 23.55 0.39
C SER A 95 9.70 22.58 1.29
N GLU A 96 9.64 22.79 2.58
CA GLU A 96 10.22 21.91 3.60
C GLU A 96 9.24 20.85 4.08
N LYS A 97 7.96 21.01 3.78
CA LYS A 97 6.86 20.22 4.33
C LYS A 97 5.93 19.74 3.22
N GLY A 98 5.27 18.62 3.49
CA GLY A 98 4.23 18.07 2.64
C GLY A 98 3.07 17.50 3.45
N LEU A 99 1.94 17.27 2.79
CA LEU A 99 0.87 16.48 3.38
C LEU A 99 1.25 15.00 3.32
N ARG A 100 0.97 14.26 4.39
CA ARG A 100 1.23 12.82 4.44
C ARG A 100 0.48 12.09 3.33
N TYR A 101 1.17 11.19 2.65
CA TYR A 101 0.67 10.39 1.54
C TYR A 101 -0.07 9.12 2.00
N ASP A 102 0.39 8.57 3.12
CA ASP A 102 -0.16 7.41 3.83
C ASP A 102 0.03 7.58 5.34
N LEU A 103 -0.31 6.55 6.11
CA LEU A 103 -0.08 6.51 7.55
C LEU A 103 1.15 5.68 7.93
N THR A 104 1.70 4.89 6.99
CA THR A 104 2.83 3.99 7.23
C THR A 104 4.14 4.73 7.46
N VAL A 105 4.48 5.71 6.61
CA VAL A 105 5.72 6.49 6.76
C VAL A 105 5.71 7.36 8.02
N PRO A 106 4.63 8.11 8.33
CA PRO A 106 4.50 8.78 9.62
C PRO A 106 4.60 7.85 10.82
N PHE A 107 4.03 6.64 10.72
CA PHE A 107 4.15 5.62 11.77
C PHE A 107 5.59 5.12 11.94
N ALA A 108 6.30 4.83 10.84
CA ALA A 108 7.70 4.43 10.92
C ALA A 108 8.57 5.50 11.62
N ARG A 109 8.35 6.79 11.29
CA ARG A 109 8.99 7.90 11.99
C ARG A 109 8.62 7.94 13.49
N PHE A 110 7.33 7.74 13.81
CA PHE A 110 6.84 7.69 15.20
C PHE A 110 7.56 6.59 15.98
N VAL A 111 7.65 5.38 15.44
CA VAL A 111 8.34 4.24 16.08
C VAL A 111 9.81 4.56 16.34
N VAL A 112 10.51 5.14 15.37
CA VAL A 112 11.93 5.52 15.53
C VAL A 112 12.11 6.58 16.63
N GLN A 113 11.24 7.59 16.68
CA GLN A 113 11.31 8.66 17.68
C GLN A 113 10.96 8.20 19.09
N HIS A 114 10.04 7.24 19.24
CA HIS A 114 9.54 6.77 20.52
C HIS A 114 10.03 5.36 20.89
N ARG A 115 11.07 4.84 20.18
CA ARG A 115 11.51 3.44 20.33
C ARG A 115 11.82 3.03 21.76
N ASN A 116 12.26 3.97 22.60
CA ASN A 116 12.62 3.71 24.00
C ASN A 116 11.39 3.70 24.94
N ASP A 117 10.28 4.25 24.48
CA ASP A 117 9.03 4.37 25.25
C ASP A 117 8.01 3.28 24.85
N LEU A 118 8.24 2.61 23.70
CA LEU A 118 7.34 1.59 23.18
C LEU A 118 7.67 0.20 23.74
N THR A 119 6.64 -0.49 24.21
CA THR A 119 6.73 -1.91 24.54
C THR A 119 6.48 -2.75 23.29
N LEU A 120 7.40 -3.66 22.97
CA LEU A 120 7.28 -4.56 21.82
C LEU A 120 6.73 -5.94 22.24
N PRO A 121 5.92 -6.61 21.42
CA PRO A 121 5.40 -6.11 20.16
C PRO A 121 4.40 -4.98 20.35
N PHE A 122 4.51 -3.94 19.54
CA PHE A 122 3.62 -2.79 19.57
C PHE A 122 2.55 -2.91 18.48
N LYS A 123 1.29 -3.03 18.91
CA LYS A 123 0.10 -3.05 18.05
C LYS A 123 -0.54 -1.68 18.04
N ARG A 124 -0.61 -1.01 16.89
CA ARG A 124 -1.26 0.28 16.77
C ARG A 124 -2.32 0.30 15.69
N TYR A 125 -3.33 1.13 15.84
CA TYR A 125 -4.17 1.53 14.73
C TYR A 125 -4.23 3.06 14.56
N GLN A 126 -4.59 3.48 13.36
CA GLN A 126 -4.72 4.89 13.01
C GLN A 126 -5.83 5.08 11.97
N ILE A 127 -6.78 5.97 12.25
CA ILE A 127 -7.89 6.30 11.34
C ILE A 127 -7.83 7.80 11.10
N GLN A 128 -7.15 8.19 10.03
CA GLN A 128 -6.89 9.59 9.72
C GLN A 128 -6.91 9.85 8.20
N PRO A 129 -7.12 11.12 7.77
CA PRO A 129 -7.06 11.48 6.36
C PRO A 129 -5.63 11.46 5.82
N VAL A 130 -5.52 11.15 4.53
CA VAL A 130 -4.27 11.21 3.75
C VAL A 130 -4.53 11.91 2.42
N TRP A 131 -3.47 12.37 1.76
CA TRP A 131 -3.56 13.19 0.56
C TRP A 131 -2.66 12.68 -0.55
N ARG A 132 -3.26 12.44 -1.73
CA ARG A 132 -2.54 12.02 -2.93
C ARG A 132 -2.97 12.87 -4.12
N ALA A 133 -2.01 13.44 -4.84
CA ALA A 133 -2.26 14.29 -6.00
C ALA A 133 -2.70 13.52 -7.26
N ASP A 134 -3.31 12.36 -7.09
CA ASP A 134 -3.85 11.53 -8.15
C ASP A 134 -4.82 12.27 -9.07
N ARG A 135 -4.96 11.77 -10.30
CA ARG A 135 -6.03 12.23 -11.18
C ARG A 135 -7.37 11.74 -10.61
N PRO A 136 -8.26 12.66 -10.22
CA PRO A 136 -9.54 12.28 -9.63
C PRO A 136 -10.40 11.49 -10.62
N GLN A 137 -11.00 10.41 -10.12
CA GLN A 137 -11.97 9.59 -10.86
C GLN A 137 -13.00 9.01 -9.88
N LYS A 138 -14.02 8.32 -10.38
CA LYS A 138 -15.02 7.70 -9.52
C LYS A 138 -14.37 6.75 -8.50
N GLY A 139 -14.59 7.00 -7.21
CA GLY A 139 -14.01 6.20 -6.12
C GLY A 139 -12.55 6.54 -5.77
N ARG A 140 -11.90 7.48 -6.47
CA ARG A 140 -10.53 7.90 -6.20
C ARG A 140 -10.47 9.42 -5.97
N TYR A 141 -10.26 9.78 -4.71
CA TYR A 141 -10.18 11.17 -4.25
C TYR A 141 -8.74 11.56 -3.96
N ARG A 142 -8.49 12.86 -3.86
CA ARG A 142 -7.20 13.42 -3.44
C ARG A 142 -7.06 13.53 -1.93
N GLU A 143 -8.18 13.55 -1.23
CA GLU A 143 -8.28 13.46 0.23
C GLU A 143 -9.20 12.32 0.59
N PHE A 144 -8.71 11.38 1.39
CA PHE A 144 -9.50 10.22 1.84
C PHE A 144 -8.94 9.68 3.16
N TYR A 145 -9.72 8.88 3.86
CA TYR A 145 -9.30 8.25 5.10
C TYR A 145 -8.65 6.89 4.85
N GLN A 146 -7.58 6.63 5.56
CA GLN A 146 -7.05 5.29 5.76
C GLN A 146 -7.38 4.80 7.17
N CYS A 147 -7.63 3.51 7.30
CA CYS A 147 -7.83 2.81 8.57
C CYS A 147 -6.75 1.74 8.63
N ASP A 148 -5.62 2.09 9.19
CA ASP A 148 -4.42 1.25 9.20
C ASP A 148 -4.24 0.60 10.56
N ALA A 149 -3.86 -0.68 10.57
CA ALA A 149 -3.45 -1.41 11.76
C ALA A 149 -2.09 -2.07 11.47
N ASP A 150 -1.14 -1.88 12.35
CA ASP A 150 0.23 -2.39 12.21
C ASP A 150 0.73 -3.00 13.51
N ILE A 151 1.60 -4.00 13.36
CA ILE A 151 2.32 -4.65 14.45
C ILE A 151 3.82 -4.51 14.19
N VAL A 152 4.57 -4.05 15.18
CA VAL A 152 6.02 -3.87 15.13
C VAL A 152 6.69 -4.64 16.24
N GLY A 153 7.82 -5.29 15.91
CA GLY A 153 8.65 -5.98 16.90
C GLY A 153 8.31 -7.45 17.10
N SER A 154 7.63 -8.08 16.12
CA SER A 154 7.39 -9.53 16.07
C SER A 154 7.41 -9.99 14.62
N ASP A 155 7.98 -11.16 14.37
CA ASP A 155 8.00 -11.87 13.09
C ASP A 155 7.12 -13.14 13.09
N SER A 156 6.29 -13.30 14.12
CA SER A 156 5.39 -14.44 14.26
C SER A 156 4.23 -14.36 13.27
N LEU A 157 3.93 -15.45 12.57
CA LEU A 157 2.76 -15.58 11.69
C LEU A 157 1.40 -15.44 12.41
N VAL A 158 1.39 -15.49 13.74
CA VAL A 158 0.19 -15.16 14.53
C VAL A 158 -0.27 -13.73 14.26
N ASN A 159 0.65 -12.82 13.94
CA ASN A 159 0.31 -11.43 13.62
C ASN A 159 -0.54 -11.35 12.33
N GLU A 160 -0.16 -12.10 11.30
CA GLU A 160 -0.91 -12.17 10.04
C GLU A 160 -2.27 -12.83 10.24
N ILE A 161 -2.35 -13.89 11.04
CA ILE A 161 -3.61 -14.55 11.40
C ILE A 161 -4.55 -13.56 12.09
N GLU A 162 -4.06 -12.85 13.11
CA GLU A 162 -4.85 -11.83 13.81
C GLU A 162 -5.36 -10.73 12.86
N LEU A 163 -4.50 -10.24 11.96
CA LEU A 163 -4.89 -9.21 10.97
C LEU A 163 -5.98 -9.72 10.02
N ILE A 164 -5.90 -10.98 9.56
CA ILE A 164 -6.91 -11.60 8.70
C ILE A 164 -8.24 -11.73 9.44
N GLN A 165 -8.23 -12.26 10.66
CA GLN A 165 -9.41 -12.41 11.51
C GLN A 165 -10.04 -11.05 11.86
N MET A 166 -9.22 -10.04 12.10
CA MET A 166 -9.66 -8.67 12.37
C MET A 166 -10.35 -8.06 11.15
N ILE A 167 -9.81 -8.26 9.94
CA ILE A 167 -10.43 -7.80 8.68
C ILE A 167 -11.79 -8.49 8.51
N ASP A 168 -11.86 -9.80 8.68
CA ASP A 168 -13.11 -10.56 8.58
C ASP A 168 -14.16 -10.05 9.57
N SER A 169 -13.78 -9.89 10.84
CA SER A 169 -14.64 -9.36 11.91
C SER A 169 -15.18 -7.96 11.60
N VAL A 170 -14.37 -7.07 11.00
CA VAL A 170 -14.83 -5.73 10.58
C VAL A 170 -15.90 -5.83 9.52
N PHE A 171 -15.70 -6.64 8.47
CA PHE A 171 -16.64 -6.77 7.36
C PHE A 171 -17.90 -7.53 7.77
N GLU A 172 -17.79 -8.53 8.65
CA GLU A 172 -18.94 -9.21 9.25
C GLU A 172 -19.84 -8.22 10.01
N LYS A 173 -19.27 -7.40 10.92
CA LYS A 173 -20.00 -6.38 11.66
C LYS A 173 -20.64 -5.30 10.77
N LEU A 174 -20.02 -4.99 9.63
CA LEU A 174 -20.58 -4.06 8.63
C LEU A 174 -21.62 -4.73 7.73
N GLY A 175 -21.82 -6.04 7.81
CA GLY A 175 -22.76 -6.80 6.97
C GLY A 175 -22.32 -6.89 5.50
N ILE A 176 -21.00 -6.83 5.23
CA ILE A 176 -20.44 -6.84 3.89
C ILE A 176 -19.74 -8.18 3.66
N ARG A 177 -20.21 -8.96 2.67
CA ARG A 177 -19.50 -10.17 2.26
C ARG A 177 -18.26 -9.81 1.44
N VAL A 178 -17.12 -10.37 1.84
CA VAL A 178 -15.83 -10.15 1.19
C VAL A 178 -15.14 -11.48 0.86
N VAL A 179 -14.19 -11.42 -0.03
CA VAL A 179 -13.22 -12.49 -0.30
C VAL A 179 -11.84 -11.94 0.02
N ILE A 180 -11.15 -12.56 0.96
CA ILE A 180 -9.78 -12.20 1.32
C ILE A 180 -8.84 -12.97 0.41
N LYS A 181 -8.09 -12.26 -0.44
CA LYS A 181 -7.05 -12.84 -1.30
C LYS A 181 -5.72 -12.73 -0.57
N LEU A 182 -5.11 -13.88 -0.26
CA LEU A 182 -3.79 -13.96 0.37
C LEU A 182 -2.71 -14.20 -0.68
N ASN A 183 -1.55 -13.62 -0.48
CA ASN A 183 -0.36 -13.89 -1.26
C ASN A 183 0.88 -13.79 -0.35
N ASN A 184 1.99 -14.37 -0.81
CA ASN A 184 3.27 -14.33 -0.11
C ASN A 184 4.38 -13.94 -1.07
N ARG A 185 5.18 -12.93 -0.71
CA ARG A 185 6.27 -12.44 -1.56
C ARG A 185 7.34 -13.51 -1.83
N LYS A 186 7.54 -14.45 -0.89
CA LYS A 186 8.48 -15.56 -1.07
C LYS A 186 7.99 -16.52 -2.15
N VAL A 187 6.68 -16.76 -2.27
CA VAL A 187 6.09 -17.54 -3.38
C VAL A 187 6.38 -16.84 -4.70
N LEU A 188 6.17 -15.51 -4.78
CA LEU A 188 6.46 -14.76 -6.01
C LEU A 188 7.96 -14.77 -6.35
N ALA A 189 8.84 -14.68 -5.34
CA ALA A 189 10.29 -14.81 -5.54
C ALA A 189 10.65 -16.21 -6.04
N GLY A 190 10.07 -17.26 -5.47
CA GLY A 190 10.25 -18.64 -5.93
C GLY A 190 9.81 -18.85 -7.38
N ILE A 191 8.69 -18.22 -7.78
CA ILE A 191 8.27 -18.23 -9.19
C ILE A 191 9.33 -17.58 -10.08
N ALA A 192 9.87 -16.42 -9.70
CA ALA A 192 10.92 -15.76 -10.45
C ALA A 192 12.20 -16.60 -10.53
N GLU A 193 12.55 -17.33 -9.45
CA GLU A 193 13.69 -18.27 -9.42
C GLU A 193 13.52 -19.43 -10.42
N ILE A 194 12.36 -20.13 -10.39
CA ILE A 194 12.15 -21.31 -11.25
C ILE A 194 12.06 -20.99 -12.73
N ILE A 195 11.61 -19.79 -13.09
CA ILE A 195 11.60 -19.33 -14.48
C ILE A 195 12.98 -18.77 -14.94
N GLY A 196 13.94 -18.65 -14.02
CA GLY A 196 15.29 -18.15 -14.30
C GLY A 196 15.43 -16.63 -14.38
N GLU A 197 14.47 -15.86 -13.81
CA GLU A 197 14.42 -14.39 -13.88
C GLU A 197 14.29 -13.73 -12.49
N PRO A 198 15.13 -14.07 -11.50
CA PRO A 198 14.97 -13.60 -10.11
C PRO A 198 15.04 -12.07 -9.97
N GLU A 199 15.84 -11.40 -10.81
CA GLU A 199 16.00 -9.95 -10.81
C GLU A 199 14.76 -9.21 -11.36
N ARG A 200 13.86 -9.94 -12.02
CA ARG A 200 12.66 -9.39 -12.66
C ARG A 200 11.37 -9.60 -11.87
N LEU A 201 11.48 -9.89 -10.59
CA LEU A 201 10.32 -10.09 -9.71
C LEU A 201 9.26 -8.98 -9.83
N THR A 202 9.69 -7.72 -9.89
CA THR A 202 8.78 -6.58 -10.02
C THR A 202 8.01 -6.59 -11.33
N ASP A 203 8.67 -6.86 -12.46
CA ASP A 203 8.03 -6.93 -13.77
C ASP A 203 7.00 -8.06 -13.84
N ILE A 204 7.37 -9.22 -13.30
CA ILE A 204 6.52 -10.41 -13.21
C ILE A 204 5.27 -10.10 -12.37
N THR A 205 5.46 -9.53 -11.18
CA THR A 205 4.35 -9.20 -10.27
C THR A 205 3.39 -8.19 -10.89
N VAL A 206 3.91 -7.10 -11.49
CA VAL A 206 3.09 -6.07 -12.15
C VAL A 206 2.30 -6.64 -13.33
N ALA A 207 2.85 -7.61 -14.05
CA ALA A 207 2.13 -8.26 -15.16
C ALA A 207 1.05 -9.22 -14.64
N ILE A 208 1.35 -10.03 -13.61
CA ILE A 208 0.40 -10.96 -12.98
C ILE A 208 -0.80 -10.21 -12.37
N ASP A 209 -0.59 -9.07 -11.72
CA ASP A 209 -1.67 -8.26 -11.15
C ASP A 209 -2.72 -7.79 -12.18
N LYS A 210 -2.38 -7.83 -13.45
CA LYS A 210 -3.29 -7.45 -14.52
C LYS A 210 -4.11 -8.63 -15.06
N ILE A 211 -3.81 -9.88 -14.67
CA ILE A 211 -4.38 -11.08 -15.30
C ILE A 211 -5.90 -11.08 -15.30
N ASP A 212 -6.53 -10.69 -14.17
CA ASP A 212 -7.98 -10.61 -14.02
C ASP A 212 -8.62 -9.55 -14.95
N LYS A 213 -7.85 -8.58 -15.43
CA LYS A 213 -8.33 -7.46 -16.25
C LYS A 213 -8.11 -7.66 -17.74
N ILE A 214 -6.96 -8.22 -18.11
CA ILE A 214 -6.52 -8.28 -19.52
C ILE A 214 -6.39 -9.71 -20.05
N GLY A 215 -6.46 -10.72 -19.18
CA GLY A 215 -6.31 -12.13 -19.54
C GLY A 215 -4.86 -12.57 -19.77
N ILE A 216 -4.67 -13.88 -19.78
CA ILE A 216 -3.34 -14.52 -19.80
C ILE A 216 -2.52 -14.18 -21.06
N ASP A 217 -3.15 -14.11 -22.23
CA ASP A 217 -2.43 -13.84 -23.49
C ASP A 217 -1.85 -12.42 -23.54
N ASN A 218 -2.60 -11.44 -23.02
CA ASN A 218 -2.12 -10.07 -22.92
C ASN A 218 -1.04 -9.93 -21.83
N VAL A 219 -1.12 -10.72 -20.75
CA VAL A 219 -0.06 -10.79 -19.73
C VAL A 219 1.23 -11.34 -20.33
N LYS A 220 1.18 -12.41 -21.13
CA LYS A 220 2.34 -12.93 -21.87
C LYS A 220 2.97 -11.89 -22.79
N ALA A 221 2.12 -11.14 -23.52
CA ALA A 221 2.59 -10.06 -24.39
C ALA A 221 3.25 -8.91 -23.60
N ASP A 222 2.67 -8.49 -22.46
CA ASP A 222 3.25 -7.46 -21.57
C ASP A 222 4.61 -7.91 -21.00
N LEU A 223 4.74 -9.18 -20.59
CA LEU A 223 5.99 -9.76 -20.09
C LEU A 223 7.08 -9.80 -21.18
N SER A 224 6.71 -10.21 -22.41
CA SER A 224 7.62 -10.18 -23.55
C SER A 224 8.10 -8.76 -23.87
N GLN A 225 7.20 -7.77 -23.87
CA GLN A 225 7.54 -6.37 -24.07
C GLN A 225 8.47 -5.82 -22.97
N ARG A 226 8.35 -6.33 -21.75
CA ARG A 226 9.26 -6.02 -20.64
C ARG A 226 10.61 -6.71 -20.76
N GLY A 227 10.79 -7.61 -21.75
CA GLY A 227 12.04 -8.26 -22.07
C GLY A 227 12.26 -9.59 -21.34
N LEU A 228 11.21 -10.26 -20.83
CA LEU A 228 11.31 -11.64 -20.40
C LEU A 228 11.51 -12.54 -21.61
N SER A 229 12.32 -13.60 -21.44
CA SER A 229 12.55 -14.60 -22.49
C SER A 229 11.29 -15.43 -22.74
N GLN A 230 11.15 -15.97 -23.96
CA GLN A 230 10.03 -16.85 -24.31
C GLN A 230 10.01 -18.10 -23.42
N ASP A 231 11.16 -18.68 -23.13
CA ASP A 231 11.31 -19.83 -22.22
C ASP A 231 10.81 -19.52 -20.79
N ALA A 232 11.14 -18.33 -20.26
CA ALA A 232 10.67 -17.90 -18.95
C ALA A 232 9.15 -17.72 -18.94
N ILE A 233 8.58 -17.14 -20.00
CA ILE A 233 7.12 -16.97 -20.13
C ILE A 233 6.42 -18.33 -20.20
N GLU A 234 6.94 -19.29 -20.96
CA GLU A 234 6.39 -20.65 -21.06
C GLU A 234 6.42 -21.38 -19.71
N LYS A 235 7.50 -21.25 -18.94
CA LYS A 235 7.60 -21.79 -17.57
C LYS A 235 6.63 -21.13 -16.59
N LEU A 236 6.26 -19.87 -16.82
CA LEU A 236 5.31 -19.15 -15.97
C LEU A 236 3.86 -19.58 -16.21
N VAL A 237 3.53 -20.03 -17.42
CA VAL A 237 2.14 -20.38 -17.80
C VAL A 237 1.45 -21.34 -16.83
N PRO A 238 2.06 -22.45 -16.39
CA PRO A 238 1.44 -23.34 -15.42
C PRO A 238 1.03 -22.62 -14.12
N VAL A 239 1.85 -21.68 -13.66
CA VAL A 239 1.53 -20.88 -12.44
C VAL A 239 0.32 -19.97 -12.66
N LEU A 240 0.20 -19.39 -13.85
CA LEU A 240 -0.92 -18.49 -14.20
C LEU A 240 -2.25 -19.21 -14.38
N ASP A 241 -2.22 -20.51 -14.69
CA ASP A 241 -3.41 -21.34 -14.93
C ASP A 241 -3.92 -22.08 -13.69
N ILE A 242 -3.23 -21.98 -12.55
CA ILE A 242 -3.62 -22.66 -11.30
C ILE A 242 -5.04 -22.28 -10.89
N LYS A 243 -5.89 -23.28 -10.69
CA LYS A 243 -7.31 -23.15 -10.31
C LYS A 243 -7.64 -24.11 -9.18
N GLY A 244 -8.84 -23.97 -8.62
CA GLY A 244 -9.33 -24.89 -7.59
C GLY A 244 -9.44 -24.22 -6.21
N THR A 245 -9.61 -25.05 -5.20
CA THR A 245 -9.63 -24.64 -3.79
C THR A 245 -8.27 -24.07 -3.35
N PRO A 246 -8.20 -23.34 -2.22
CA PRO A 246 -6.92 -22.87 -1.68
C PRO A 246 -5.90 -24.01 -1.50
N GLU A 247 -6.33 -25.16 -0.98
CA GLU A 247 -5.49 -26.33 -0.74
C GLU A 247 -4.96 -26.93 -2.06
N GLU A 248 -5.83 -27.06 -3.07
CA GLU A 248 -5.44 -27.57 -4.40
C GLU A 248 -4.40 -26.64 -5.03
N ARG A 249 -4.61 -25.32 -4.97
CA ARG A 249 -3.67 -24.33 -5.48
C ARG A 249 -2.32 -24.37 -4.77
N LEU A 250 -2.30 -24.52 -3.44
CA LEU A 250 -1.05 -24.65 -2.67
C LEU A 250 -0.30 -25.93 -3.04
N ASN A 251 -1.00 -27.06 -3.19
CA ASN A 251 -0.38 -28.33 -3.59
C ASN A 251 0.24 -28.24 -5.00
N GLU A 252 -0.45 -27.61 -5.94
CA GLU A 252 0.08 -27.41 -7.29
C GLU A 252 1.29 -26.47 -7.29
N LEU A 253 1.21 -25.33 -6.58
CA LEU A 253 2.34 -24.41 -6.38
C LEU A 253 3.54 -25.12 -5.73
N LYS A 254 3.32 -25.97 -4.74
CA LYS A 254 4.36 -26.75 -4.07
C LYS A 254 5.10 -27.68 -5.03
N SER A 255 4.37 -28.27 -5.97
CA SER A 255 4.95 -29.11 -7.01
C SER A 255 5.78 -28.29 -8.01
N LEU A 256 5.24 -27.15 -8.45
CA LEU A 256 5.92 -26.25 -9.40
C LEU A 256 7.18 -25.61 -8.79
N LEU A 257 7.13 -25.25 -7.49
CA LEU A 257 8.21 -24.59 -6.75
C LEU A 257 9.16 -25.56 -6.04
N ALA A 258 9.11 -26.85 -6.34
CA ALA A 258 9.88 -27.90 -5.63
C ALA A 258 11.41 -27.66 -5.58
N THR A 259 11.95 -26.88 -6.51
CA THR A 259 13.39 -26.53 -6.57
C THR A 259 13.73 -25.18 -5.92
N SER A 260 12.74 -24.40 -5.45
CA SER A 260 12.94 -23.11 -4.80
C SER A 260 12.69 -23.23 -3.30
N GLU A 261 13.75 -23.16 -2.50
CA GLU A 261 13.64 -23.13 -1.02
C GLU A 261 12.83 -21.91 -0.56
N THR A 262 13.04 -20.75 -1.17
CA THR A 262 12.30 -19.51 -0.88
C THR A 262 10.81 -19.70 -1.16
N GLY A 263 10.47 -20.27 -2.31
CA GLY A 263 9.09 -20.53 -2.71
C GLY A 263 8.39 -21.51 -1.77
N LEU A 264 9.05 -22.62 -1.42
CA LEU A 264 8.51 -23.60 -0.48
C LEU A 264 8.26 -23.04 0.92
N LEU A 265 9.17 -22.17 1.41
CA LEU A 265 8.96 -21.45 2.68
C LEU A 265 7.72 -20.56 2.62
N GLY A 266 7.55 -19.81 1.54
CA GLY A 266 6.35 -18.97 1.35
C GLY A 266 5.04 -19.78 1.29
N ILE A 267 5.08 -20.98 0.71
CA ILE A 267 3.92 -21.90 0.69
C ILE A 267 3.62 -22.40 2.10
N ALA A 268 4.62 -22.82 2.88
CA ALA A 268 4.43 -23.27 4.26
C ALA A 268 3.82 -22.17 5.16
N GLU A 269 4.23 -20.93 4.95
CA GLU A 269 3.61 -19.76 5.62
C GLU A 269 2.14 -19.60 5.22
N LEU A 270 1.78 -19.71 3.93
CA LEU A 270 0.39 -19.65 3.48
C LEU A 270 -0.43 -20.84 3.98
N GLU A 271 0.12 -22.06 4.00
CA GLU A 271 -0.53 -23.24 4.58
C GLU A 271 -0.90 -22.98 6.07
N THR A 272 0.02 -22.38 6.82
CA THR A 272 -0.21 -22.01 8.22
C THR A 272 -1.35 -20.99 8.36
N LEU A 273 -1.37 -19.96 7.51
CA LEU A 273 -2.40 -18.91 7.56
C LEU A 273 -3.79 -19.43 7.17
N ILE A 274 -3.87 -20.37 6.22
CA ILE A 274 -5.14 -20.91 5.72
C ILE A 274 -5.71 -21.96 6.69
N SER A 275 -4.85 -22.65 7.43
CA SER A 275 -5.28 -23.68 8.40
C SER A 275 -5.70 -23.11 9.76
N ALA A 276 -5.42 -21.86 10.04
CA ALA A 276 -5.75 -21.17 11.30
C ALA A 276 -7.10 -20.43 11.23
#